data_784318f73b3cd8661fd83c98239837a4
#
_entry.id   784318f73b3cd8661fd83c98239837a4
#
_cell.length_a   1.000
_cell.length_b   1.000
_cell.length_c   1.000
_cell.angle_alpha   90.00
_cell.angle_beta   90.00
_cell.angle_gamma   90.00
#
_symmetry.space_group_name_H-M   'P 1'
#
loop_
_entity.id
_entity.type
_entity.pdbx_description
1 polymer ?
#
loop_
_entity_poly.entity_id
_entity_poly.type
_entity_poly.pdbx_seq_one_letter_code
_entity_poly.pdbx_strand_id
1 'polypeptide(L)'
;MDQARYNASQDRTDAKLRYAAIHLEELKGVERRGEDFDRSHQESFLFHLHGARDAFLQELNIKFDCDLPINRVDMRNLNKKLEKKGIESKALAKLKELESDNESWLSCMNEMRHHSTHRHSIPRVYHVGGENDGDVHLTNTRNGKVVEEDYMVLFEQWHNQMDELIVKLREL
;
A
#
# COMPACT_ATOMS: atom_id res chain seq x y z
N MET A 1 -19.92 -4.30 18.58
CA MET A 1 -19.09 -4.82 17.45
C MET A 1 -19.50 -6.24 17.13
N ASP A 2 -19.84 -6.54 15.89
CA ASP A 2 -20.10 -7.90 15.39
C ASP A 2 -18.77 -8.61 15.14
N GLN A 3 -18.41 -9.58 15.99
CA GLN A 3 -17.12 -10.25 15.98
C GLN A 3 -16.89 -11.07 14.69
N ALA A 4 -17.94 -11.74 14.18
CA ALA A 4 -17.80 -12.51 12.95
C ALA A 4 -17.52 -11.62 11.74
N ARG A 5 -18.20 -10.50 11.65
CA ARG A 5 -17.98 -9.49 10.61
C ARG A 5 -16.60 -8.83 10.75
N TYR A 6 -16.15 -8.60 11.97
CA TYR A 6 -14.80 -8.05 12.22
C TYR A 6 -13.71 -9.03 11.78
N ASN A 7 -13.82 -10.30 12.16
CA ASN A 7 -12.86 -11.34 11.73
C ASN A 7 -12.82 -11.47 10.20
N ALA A 8 -13.98 -11.48 9.54
CA ALA A 8 -14.03 -11.52 8.08
C ALA A 8 -13.35 -10.30 7.42
N SER A 9 -13.41 -9.12 8.05
CA SER A 9 -12.68 -7.95 7.54
C SER A 9 -11.18 -8.06 7.72
N GLN A 10 -10.71 -8.65 8.83
CA GLN A 10 -9.29 -8.95 9.03
C GLN A 10 -8.78 -9.96 8.01
N ASP A 11 -9.53 -11.06 7.78
CA ASP A 11 -9.20 -12.04 6.74
C ASP A 11 -9.07 -11.39 5.35
N ARG A 12 -9.89 -10.37 5.07
CA ARG A 12 -9.81 -9.62 3.81
C ARG A 12 -8.55 -8.79 3.70
N THR A 13 -8.13 -8.11 4.78
CA THR A 13 -6.87 -7.36 4.83
C THR A 13 -5.69 -8.29 4.59
N ASP A 14 -5.66 -9.41 5.33
CA ASP A 14 -4.60 -10.41 5.23
C ASP A 14 -4.57 -11.07 3.83
N ALA A 15 -5.74 -11.30 3.22
CA ALA A 15 -5.81 -11.78 1.84
C ALA A 15 -5.18 -10.79 0.85
N LYS A 16 -5.35 -9.50 1.06
CA LYS A 16 -4.73 -8.47 0.21
C LYS A 16 -3.20 -8.47 0.31
N LEU A 17 -2.66 -8.68 1.52
CA LEU A 17 -1.22 -8.84 1.72
C LEU A 17 -0.70 -10.10 1.01
N ARG A 18 -1.41 -11.24 1.16
CA ARG A 18 -1.04 -12.46 0.45
C ARG A 18 -1.09 -12.31 -1.08
N TYR A 19 -2.07 -11.57 -1.62
CA TYR A 19 -2.13 -11.30 -3.06
C TYR A 19 -0.98 -10.43 -3.53
N ALA A 20 -0.59 -9.41 -2.75
CA ALA A 20 0.62 -8.64 -3.04
C ALA A 20 1.87 -9.53 -3.05
N ALA A 21 2.03 -10.41 -2.06
CA ALA A 21 3.15 -11.36 -1.98
C ALA A 21 3.24 -12.28 -3.21
N ILE A 22 2.09 -12.77 -3.74
CA ILE A 22 2.07 -13.59 -4.96
C ILE A 22 2.70 -12.82 -6.13
N HIS A 23 2.29 -11.56 -6.34
CA HIS A 23 2.84 -10.75 -7.43
C HIS A 23 4.32 -10.40 -7.21
N LEU A 24 4.74 -10.24 -5.96
CA LEU A 24 6.14 -10.02 -5.61
C LEU A 24 7.01 -11.25 -5.96
N GLU A 25 6.52 -12.46 -5.68
CA GLU A 25 7.23 -13.71 -6.07
C GLU A 25 7.33 -13.86 -7.58
N GLU A 26 6.27 -13.55 -8.32
CA GLU A 26 6.32 -13.56 -9.80
C GLU A 26 7.36 -12.56 -10.34
N LEU A 27 7.47 -11.39 -9.72
CA LEU A 27 8.49 -10.39 -10.10
C LEU A 27 9.92 -10.87 -9.88
N LYS A 28 10.19 -11.70 -8.87
CA LYS A 28 11.53 -12.30 -8.63
C LYS A 28 11.99 -13.21 -9.77
N GLY A 29 11.04 -13.85 -10.46
CA GLY A 29 11.31 -14.73 -11.59
C GLY A 29 11.42 -14.04 -12.95
N VAL A 30 11.28 -12.70 -13.01
CA VAL A 30 11.27 -11.97 -14.28
C VAL A 30 12.67 -11.87 -14.88
N GLU A 31 12.87 -12.49 -16.07
CA GLU A 31 14.13 -12.40 -16.82
C GLU A 31 14.30 -11.05 -17.50
N ARG A 32 13.20 -10.42 -17.93
CA ARG A 32 13.21 -9.17 -18.71
C ARG A 32 12.40 -8.09 -18.01
N ARG A 33 13.12 -7.26 -17.29
CA ARG A 33 12.53 -6.12 -16.56
C ARG A 33 12.04 -5.05 -17.53
N GLY A 34 10.87 -4.49 -17.23
CA GLY A 34 10.26 -3.43 -18.00
C GLY A 34 9.36 -3.86 -19.15
N GLU A 35 9.24 -5.15 -19.45
CA GLU A 35 8.25 -5.68 -20.36
C GLU A 35 6.84 -5.75 -19.72
N ASP A 36 5.83 -6.07 -20.51
CA ASP A 36 4.43 -6.05 -20.07
C ASP A 36 4.15 -7.00 -18.91
N PHE A 37 4.78 -8.16 -18.86
CA PHE A 37 4.66 -9.09 -17.75
C PHE A 37 5.15 -8.47 -16.44
N ASP A 38 6.37 -7.94 -16.43
CA ASP A 38 6.96 -7.24 -15.29
C ASP A 38 6.08 -6.07 -14.84
N ARG A 39 5.67 -5.21 -15.78
CA ARG A 39 4.81 -4.05 -15.48
C ARG A 39 3.47 -4.44 -14.88
N SER A 40 2.82 -5.47 -15.43
CA SER A 40 1.52 -5.93 -14.95
C SER A 40 1.59 -6.47 -13.52
N HIS A 41 2.66 -7.17 -13.17
CA HIS A 41 2.88 -7.65 -11.81
C HIS A 41 3.24 -6.53 -10.83
N GLN A 42 4.01 -5.52 -11.24
CA GLN A 42 4.26 -4.33 -10.42
C GLN A 42 2.96 -3.57 -10.11
N GLU A 43 2.12 -3.33 -11.11
CA GLU A 43 0.83 -2.67 -10.91
C GLU A 43 -0.10 -3.48 -10.02
N SER A 44 -0.15 -4.78 -10.21
CA SER A 44 -0.95 -5.70 -9.39
C SER A 44 -0.45 -5.76 -7.94
N PHE A 45 0.87 -5.77 -7.74
CA PHE A 45 1.48 -5.68 -6.41
C PHE A 45 1.03 -4.40 -5.69
N LEU A 46 1.22 -3.25 -6.31
CA LEU A 46 0.83 -1.95 -5.75
C LEU A 46 -0.67 -1.86 -5.49
N PHE A 47 -1.49 -2.38 -6.41
CA PHE A 47 -2.95 -2.42 -6.23
C PHE A 47 -3.35 -3.23 -5.01
N HIS A 48 -2.75 -4.40 -4.80
CA HIS A 48 -3.09 -5.25 -3.66
C HIS A 48 -2.50 -4.72 -2.36
N LEU A 49 -1.30 -4.17 -2.36
CA LEU A 49 -0.69 -3.59 -1.17
C LEU A 49 -1.48 -2.37 -0.67
N HIS A 50 -1.85 -1.46 -1.58
CA HIS A 50 -2.77 -0.37 -1.25
C HIS A 50 -4.14 -0.89 -0.81
N GLY A 51 -4.63 -1.95 -1.46
CA GLY A 51 -5.89 -2.60 -1.10
C GLY A 51 -5.89 -3.21 0.31
N ALA A 52 -4.73 -3.60 0.86
CA ALA A 52 -4.61 -4.01 2.26
C ALA A 52 -4.89 -2.84 3.22
N ARG A 53 -4.32 -1.68 2.92
CA ARG A 53 -4.59 -0.42 3.66
C ARG A 53 -6.07 -0.06 3.63
N ASP A 54 -6.73 -0.14 2.47
CA ASP A 54 -8.16 0.17 2.34
C ASP A 54 -9.05 -0.86 3.07
N ALA A 55 -8.68 -2.14 3.02
CA ALA A 55 -9.35 -3.19 3.79
C ALA A 55 -9.20 -2.97 5.30
N PHE A 56 -8.03 -2.51 5.76
CA PHE A 56 -7.83 -2.14 7.16
C PHE A 56 -8.72 -0.97 7.60
N LEU A 57 -8.97 0.03 6.76
CA LEU A 57 -9.94 1.07 7.08
C LEU A 57 -11.35 0.48 7.28
N GLN A 58 -11.70 -0.58 6.56
CA GLN A 58 -12.95 -1.29 6.78
C GLN A 58 -12.97 -2.05 8.12
N GLU A 59 -11.83 -2.58 8.59
CA GLU A 59 -11.72 -3.13 9.96
C GLU A 59 -12.08 -2.06 11.00
N LEU A 60 -11.52 -0.85 10.86
CA LEU A 60 -11.81 0.26 11.77
C LEU A 60 -13.28 0.70 11.70
N ASN A 61 -13.88 0.70 10.49
CA ASN A 61 -15.30 0.98 10.31
C ASN A 61 -16.18 0.02 11.14
N ILE A 62 -15.83 -1.26 11.16
CA ILE A 62 -16.54 -2.30 11.91
C ILE A 62 -16.18 -2.24 13.39
N LYS A 63 -14.88 -2.16 13.73
CA LYS A 63 -14.37 -2.09 15.13
C LYS A 63 -15.09 -1.01 15.95
N PHE A 64 -15.34 0.13 15.32
CA PHE A 64 -15.95 1.30 15.97
C PHE A 64 -17.44 1.49 15.64
N ASP A 65 -18.09 0.51 15.01
CA ASP A 65 -19.51 0.57 14.59
C ASP A 65 -19.84 1.89 13.85
N CYS A 66 -18.96 2.30 12.92
CA CYS A 66 -19.15 3.56 12.20
C CYS A 66 -20.27 3.52 11.16
N ASP A 67 -20.70 2.32 10.73
CA ASP A 67 -21.79 2.08 9.79
C ASP A 67 -21.66 2.83 8.46
N LEU A 68 -20.43 3.06 8.01
CA LEU A 68 -20.20 3.61 6.70
C LEU A 68 -20.45 2.53 5.62
N PRO A 69 -21.18 2.86 4.55
CA PRO A 69 -21.28 1.98 3.40
C PRO A 69 -19.89 1.68 2.83
N ILE A 70 -19.67 0.48 2.31
CA ILE A 70 -18.35 -0.02 1.88
C ILE A 70 -17.65 0.94 0.90
N ASN A 71 -18.40 1.54 -0.01
CA ASN A 71 -17.91 2.51 -1.01
C ASN A 71 -17.70 3.93 -0.45
N ARG A 72 -17.91 4.13 0.84
CA ARG A 72 -17.71 5.40 1.56
C ARG A 72 -16.67 5.28 2.66
N VAL A 73 -16.05 4.12 2.81
CA VAL A 73 -15.00 3.91 3.81
C VAL A 73 -13.69 4.45 3.24
N ASP A 74 -13.30 5.59 3.74
CA ASP A 74 -12.02 6.24 3.52
C ASP A 74 -11.56 6.96 4.79
N MET A 75 -10.32 7.39 4.83
CA MET A 75 -9.71 8.07 5.96
C MET A 75 -10.53 9.27 6.43
N ARG A 76 -11.00 10.11 5.50
CA ARG A 76 -11.73 11.33 5.79
C ARG A 76 -13.10 11.05 6.41
N ASN A 77 -13.84 10.11 5.82
CA ASN A 77 -15.19 9.77 6.27
C ASN A 77 -15.15 9.04 7.62
N LEU A 78 -14.18 8.13 7.82
CA LEU A 78 -13.94 7.50 9.11
C LEU A 78 -13.62 8.52 10.19
N ASN A 79 -12.67 9.41 9.94
CA ASN A 79 -12.30 10.45 10.91
C ASN A 79 -13.52 11.28 11.34
N LYS A 80 -14.29 11.77 10.36
CA LYS A 80 -15.53 12.53 10.64
C LYS A 80 -16.56 11.74 11.46
N LYS A 81 -16.67 10.43 11.21
CA LYS A 81 -17.62 9.58 11.92
C LYS A 81 -17.17 9.32 13.35
N LEU A 82 -15.87 9.09 13.56
CA LEU A 82 -15.28 8.91 14.89
C LEU A 82 -15.36 10.19 15.71
N GLU A 83 -15.04 11.35 15.13
CA GLU A 83 -15.20 12.65 15.78
C GLU A 83 -16.63 12.87 16.28
N LYS A 84 -17.65 12.57 15.44
CA LYS A 84 -19.06 12.67 15.83
C LYS A 84 -19.46 11.72 16.98
N LYS A 85 -18.73 10.59 17.12
CA LYS A 85 -18.92 9.64 18.21
C LYS A 85 -18.10 9.97 19.45
N GLY A 86 -17.22 10.97 19.41
CA GLY A 86 -16.28 11.28 20.47
C GLY A 86 -15.21 10.21 20.69
N ILE A 87 -14.89 9.45 19.64
CA ILE A 87 -13.91 8.36 19.66
C ILE A 87 -12.62 8.84 19.02
N GLU A 88 -11.50 8.68 19.73
CA GLU A 88 -10.16 8.87 19.20
C GLU A 88 -9.54 7.52 18.83
N SER A 89 -9.20 7.33 17.54
CA SER A 89 -8.53 6.13 17.06
C SER A 89 -7.05 6.38 16.83
N LYS A 90 -6.20 5.81 17.70
CA LYS A 90 -4.74 5.87 17.54
C LYS A 90 -4.29 5.26 16.22
N ALA A 91 -4.91 4.16 15.81
CA ALA A 91 -4.61 3.50 14.54
C ALA A 91 -4.87 4.42 13.34
N LEU A 92 -6.02 5.10 13.30
CA LEU A 92 -6.34 6.05 12.23
C LEU A 92 -5.39 7.26 12.26
N ALA A 93 -5.06 7.77 13.44
CA ALA A 93 -4.12 8.87 13.62
C ALA A 93 -2.72 8.52 13.07
N LYS A 94 -2.23 7.30 13.35
CA LYS A 94 -0.94 6.82 12.85
C LYS A 94 -0.90 6.65 11.34
N LEU A 95 -1.97 6.11 10.74
CA LEU A 95 -2.09 6.05 9.29
C LEU A 95 -2.08 7.45 8.66
N LYS A 96 -2.83 8.38 9.23
CA LYS A 96 -2.88 9.76 8.76
C LYS A 96 -1.52 10.46 8.85
N GLU A 97 -0.77 10.23 9.92
CA GLU A 97 0.60 10.74 10.08
C GLU A 97 1.48 10.26 8.92
N LEU A 98 1.52 8.93 8.67
CA LEU A 98 2.31 8.34 7.59
C LEU A 98 1.89 8.82 6.20
N GLU A 99 0.60 8.96 5.93
CA GLU A 99 0.12 9.43 4.62
C GLU A 99 0.35 10.92 4.39
N SER A 100 0.41 11.71 5.46
CA SER A 100 0.66 13.15 5.39
C SER A 100 2.14 13.51 5.26
N ASP A 101 3.02 12.60 5.64
CA ASP A 101 4.46 12.75 5.48
C ASP A 101 4.86 12.34 4.05
N ASN A 102 5.24 13.31 3.24
CA ASN A 102 5.62 13.09 1.84
C ASN A 102 6.88 12.24 1.67
N GLU A 103 7.72 12.13 2.70
CA GLU A 103 8.93 11.30 2.68
C GLU A 103 8.68 9.88 3.22
N SER A 104 7.48 9.61 3.75
CA SER A 104 7.16 8.27 4.24
C SER A 104 7.03 7.26 3.10
N TRP A 105 7.41 6.02 3.40
CA TRP A 105 7.26 4.91 2.46
C TRP A 105 5.79 4.70 2.02
N LEU A 106 4.83 4.87 2.94
CA LEU A 106 3.41 4.70 2.66
C LEU A 106 2.89 5.76 1.69
N SER A 107 3.32 7.00 1.88
CA SER A 107 3.00 8.10 0.98
C SER A 107 3.60 7.89 -0.41
N CYS A 108 4.84 7.43 -0.48
CA CYS A 108 5.53 7.10 -1.74
C CYS A 108 4.83 5.95 -2.49
N MET A 109 4.51 4.88 -1.80
CA MET A 109 3.77 3.72 -2.35
C MET A 109 2.40 4.13 -2.89
N ASN A 110 1.64 4.93 -2.13
CA ASN A 110 0.33 5.44 -2.54
C ASN A 110 0.43 6.30 -3.81
N GLU A 111 1.44 7.14 -3.91
CA GLU A 111 1.67 7.97 -5.11
C GLU A 111 1.99 7.11 -6.33
N MET A 112 2.88 6.13 -6.20
CA MET A 112 3.22 5.23 -7.30
C MET A 112 2.01 4.41 -7.76
N ARG A 113 1.21 3.90 -6.83
CA ARG A 113 -0.06 3.22 -7.15
C ARG A 113 -1.02 4.15 -7.88
N HIS A 114 -1.20 5.37 -7.42
CA HIS A 114 -2.10 6.34 -8.05
C HIS A 114 -1.63 6.68 -9.47
N HIS A 115 -0.33 6.83 -9.66
CA HIS A 115 0.26 7.11 -10.96
C HIS A 115 0.03 5.96 -11.94
N SER A 116 0.36 4.72 -11.54
CA SER A 116 0.22 3.53 -12.39
C SER A 116 -1.23 3.23 -12.81
N THR A 117 -2.19 3.53 -11.94
CA THR A 117 -3.60 3.18 -12.19
C THR A 117 -4.34 4.24 -13.04
N HIS A 118 -3.97 5.52 -12.91
CA HIS A 118 -4.81 6.61 -13.43
C HIS A 118 -4.13 7.53 -14.44
N ARG A 119 -2.80 7.44 -14.62
CA ARG A 119 -2.08 8.45 -15.42
C ARG A 119 -1.18 7.85 -16.49
N HIS A 120 -0.12 7.17 -16.08
CA HIS A 120 0.89 6.59 -16.98
C HIS A 120 1.62 5.46 -16.26
N SER A 121 2.47 4.72 -17.00
CA SER A 121 3.43 3.79 -16.38
C SER A 121 4.35 4.54 -15.40
N ILE A 122 4.74 3.88 -14.31
CA ILE A 122 5.66 4.43 -13.33
C ILE A 122 6.98 4.77 -14.03
N PRO A 123 7.49 6.01 -13.94
CA PRO A 123 8.76 6.39 -14.55
C PRO A 123 9.92 5.61 -13.93
N ARG A 124 10.90 5.21 -14.75
CA ARG A 124 12.00 4.33 -14.37
C ARG A 124 13.31 4.79 -14.97
N VAL A 125 14.38 4.43 -14.27
CA VAL A 125 15.75 4.52 -14.78
C VAL A 125 16.31 3.11 -14.87
N TYR A 126 16.80 2.73 -16.03
CA TYR A 126 17.47 1.46 -16.28
C TYR A 126 18.97 1.68 -16.26
N HIS A 127 19.67 0.88 -15.49
CA HIS A 127 21.12 0.90 -15.44
C HIS A 127 21.67 -0.15 -16.39
N VAL A 128 22.57 0.27 -17.28
CA VAL A 128 23.21 -0.59 -18.26
C VAL A 128 24.72 -0.43 -18.15
N GLY A 129 25.38 -1.50 -17.72
CA GLY A 129 26.80 -1.54 -17.43
C GLY A 129 27.19 -0.91 -16.09
N GLY A 130 28.37 -1.25 -15.59
CA GLY A 130 28.87 -0.80 -14.30
C GLY A 130 28.39 -1.66 -13.13
N GLU A 131 28.50 -1.11 -11.90
CA GLU A 131 28.19 -1.84 -10.66
C GLU A 131 26.68 -2.13 -10.50
N ASN A 132 25.82 -1.31 -11.09
CA ASN A 132 24.36 -1.43 -11.01
C ASN A 132 23.74 -2.01 -12.29
N ASP A 133 24.51 -2.75 -13.08
CA ASP A 133 24.02 -3.32 -14.34
C ASP A 133 22.80 -4.22 -14.11
N GLY A 134 21.71 -3.92 -14.81
CA GLY A 134 20.43 -4.63 -14.69
C GLY A 134 19.48 -4.09 -13.63
N ASP A 135 19.91 -3.16 -12.77
CA ASP A 135 19.02 -2.53 -11.79
C ASP A 135 17.98 -1.62 -12.49
N VAL A 136 16.79 -1.61 -11.92
CA VAL A 136 15.71 -0.73 -12.35
C VAL A 136 15.21 0.08 -11.17
N HIS A 137 15.51 1.36 -11.19
CA HIS A 137 15.10 2.29 -10.15
C HIS A 137 13.82 3.03 -10.55
N LEU A 138 12.88 3.13 -9.62
CA LEU A 138 11.67 3.90 -9.83
C LEU A 138 11.91 5.39 -9.58
N THR A 139 11.14 6.24 -10.23
CA THR A 139 11.20 7.68 -9.99
C THR A 139 10.00 8.11 -9.17
N ASN A 140 10.25 8.81 -8.07
CA ASN A 140 9.21 9.42 -7.28
C ASN A 140 8.55 10.55 -8.10
N THR A 141 7.28 10.39 -8.42
CA THR A 141 6.56 11.28 -9.33
C THR A 141 6.25 12.65 -8.72
N ARG A 142 6.34 12.81 -7.39
CA ARG A 142 6.13 14.10 -6.73
C ARG A 142 7.32 15.05 -6.86
N ASN A 143 8.53 14.52 -6.72
CA ASN A 143 9.73 15.32 -6.67
C ASN A 143 10.72 15.07 -7.82
N GLY A 144 10.42 14.09 -8.69
CA GLY A 144 11.25 13.70 -9.82
C GLY A 144 12.56 13.01 -9.45
N LYS A 145 12.76 12.68 -8.17
CA LYS A 145 13.99 12.01 -7.73
C LYS A 145 13.90 10.50 -8.01
N VAL A 146 15.02 9.94 -8.42
CA VAL A 146 15.18 8.50 -8.53
C VAL A 146 15.26 7.92 -7.12
N VAL A 147 14.54 6.83 -6.88
CA VAL A 147 14.64 6.07 -5.64
C VAL A 147 15.93 5.27 -5.67
N GLU A 148 16.72 5.31 -4.61
CA GLU A 148 18.07 4.73 -4.58
C GLU A 148 18.05 3.21 -4.70
N GLU A 149 17.04 2.56 -4.12
CA GLU A 149 16.91 1.11 -4.16
C GLU A 149 16.37 0.62 -5.51
N ASP A 150 16.84 -0.56 -5.93
CA ASP A 150 16.19 -1.33 -7.00
C ASP A 150 14.71 -1.60 -6.62
N TYR A 151 13.82 -1.56 -7.61
CA TYR A 151 12.38 -1.68 -7.34
C TYR A 151 11.99 -2.99 -6.64
N MET A 152 12.73 -4.08 -6.85
CA MET A 152 12.46 -5.35 -6.16
C MET A 152 12.73 -5.25 -4.67
N VAL A 153 13.87 -4.65 -4.30
CA VAL A 153 14.24 -4.40 -2.90
C VAL A 153 13.20 -3.47 -2.25
N LEU A 154 12.83 -2.41 -2.97
CA LEU A 154 11.84 -1.46 -2.51
C LEU A 154 10.47 -2.11 -2.26
N PHE A 155 10.00 -2.97 -3.16
CA PHE A 155 8.71 -3.65 -3.02
C PHE A 155 8.72 -4.68 -1.89
N GLU A 156 9.81 -5.40 -1.68
CA GLU A 156 9.98 -6.28 -0.52
C GLU A 156 9.92 -5.49 0.80
N GLN A 157 10.62 -4.37 0.87
CA GLN A 157 10.57 -3.48 2.03
C GLN A 157 9.14 -2.98 2.29
N TRP A 158 8.44 -2.51 1.27
CA TRP A 158 7.06 -2.01 1.42
C TRP A 158 6.07 -3.10 1.83
N HIS A 159 6.22 -4.31 1.31
CA HIS A 159 5.39 -5.43 1.73
C HIS A 159 5.57 -5.71 3.22
N ASN A 160 6.81 -5.85 3.67
CA ASN A 160 7.14 -6.12 5.07
C ASN A 160 6.68 -4.98 5.99
N GLN A 161 6.90 -3.72 5.58
CA GLN A 161 6.46 -2.55 6.33
C GLN A 161 4.94 -2.46 6.45
N MET A 162 4.19 -2.85 5.40
CA MET A 162 2.73 -2.87 5.44
C MET A 162 2.21 -3.96 6.38
N ASP A 163 2.78 -5.16 6.31
CA ASP A 163 2.41 -6.28 7.19
C ASP A 163 2.64 -5.90 8.66
N GLU A 164 3.84 -5.43 8.99
CA GLU A 164 4.17 -4.97 10.34
C GLU A 164 3.27 -3.80 10.81
N LEU A 165 2.98 -2.86 9.91
CA LEU A 165 2.12 -1.72 10.22
C LEU A 165 0.72 -2.19 10.59
N ILE A 166 0.10 -3.08 9.80
CA ILE A 166 -1.23 -3.59 10.05
C ILE A 166 -1.28 -4.35 11.38
N VAL A 167 -0.29 -5.20 11.67
CA VAL A 167 -0.18 -5.89 12.96
C VAL A 167 -0.16 -4.88 14.12
N LYS A 168 0.73 -3.89 14.06
CA LYS A 168 0.86 -2.85 15.09
C LYS A 168 -0.42 -2.01 15.24
N LEU A 169 -1.10 -1.68 14.14
CA LEU A 169 -2.32 -0.88 14.17
C LEU A 169 -3.52 -1.64 14.77
N ARG A 170 -3.56 -2.96 14.65
CA ARG A 170 -4.60 -3.80 15.28
C ARG A 170 -4.47 -3.84 16.81
N GLU A 171 -3.26 -3.65 17.34
CA GLU A 171 -2.99 -3.60 18.77
C GLU A 171 -3.37 -2.26 19.43
N LEU A 172 -3.58 -1.21 18.64
CA LEU A 172 -3.97 0.14 19.11
C LEU A 172 -5.50 0.27 19.22
#